data_13be901b64386b51f712771301ea032d
#
_entry.id   13be901b64386b51f712771301ea032d
#
_cell.length_a   1.000
_cell.length_b   1.000
_cell.length_c   1.000
_cell.angle_alpha   90.00
_cell.angle_beta   90.00
_cell.angle_gamma   90.00
#
_symmetry.space_group_name_H-M   'P 1'
#
loop_
_entity.id
_entity.type
_entity.pdbx_description
1 polymer ?
#
loop_
_entity_poly.entity_id
_entity_poly.type
_entity_poly.pdbx_seq_one_letter_code
_entity_poly.pdbx_strand_id
1 'polypeptide(L)'
;MVTWKSIQTSLKDPLKALEERNPSYYARYAGVEDEFGFNLETFAKWEPVFRFCYEEHFKVRVRGIENIPSEGAALLIGNHSGLLPLDGAMITMAMSNHHPAPRRVRYMITDWFFSLPGINEWMMETGQVRATLENARKLVDNGELVGIYPEGLRGVGKTFKERYRILDFHPGFVQLAIERQVPLIPVATVGGDEIFPNFVNVKTLAQMLKMPFFPVTPAFPWLPFPLMFIPLPVKWMINIHKPIKLDYPPEKARDKKLCLKIAREIQYDIQRDLNRLLKERKSVFTAWTDDDNGRSETP
;
A
#
# COMPACT_ATOMS: atom_id res chain seq x y z
N MET A 1 1.94 20.46 -10.69
CA MET A 1 1.27 21.00 -9.48
C MET A 1 -0.23 20.74 -9.58
N VAL A 2 -0.80 20.01 -8.64
CA VAL A 2 -2.24 19.74 -8.61
C VAL A 2 -2.95 20.98 -8.08
N THR A 3 -3.84 21.57 -8.87
CA THR A 3 -4.63 22.75 -8.46
C THR A 3 -6.08 22.35 -8.20
N TRP A 4 -6.78 23.12 -7.38
CA TRP A 4 -8.23 22.89 -7.14
C TRP A 4 -9.04 22.90 -8.44
N LYS A 5 -8.68 23.78 -9.37
CA LYS A 5 -9.31 23.84 -10.71
C LYS A 5 -9.06 22.55 -11.51
N SER A 6 -7.85 21.97 -11.45
CA SER A 6 -7.56 20.70 -12.13
C SER A 6 -8.32 19.52 -11.53
N ILE A 7 -8.52 19.51 -10.22
CA ILE A 7 -9.35 18.51 -9.54
C ILE A 7 -10.81 18.64 -9.99
N GLN A 8 -11.38 19.85 -9.99
CA GLN A 8 -12.76 20.06 -10.44
C GLN A 8 -12.98 19.67 -11.91
N THR A 9 -12.01 19.94 -12.78
CA THR A 9 -12.09 19.51 -14.19
C THR A 9 -12.06 18.01 -14.32
N SER A 10 -11.18 17.33 -13.60
CA SER A 10 -11.09 15.87 -13.58
C SER A 10 -12.35 15.18 -13.03
N LEU A 11 -13.08 15.84 -12.12
CA LEU A 11 -14.34 15.32 -11.59
C LEU A 11 -15.53 15.43 -12.55
N LYS A 12 -15.46 16.32 -13.57
CA LYS A 12 -16.53 16.46 -14.57
C LYS A 12 -16.51 15.32 -15.61
N ASP A 13 -15.32 14.92 -16.05
CA ASP A 13 -15.12 13.82 -16.97
C ASP A 13 -13.85 13.03 -16.54
N PRO A 14 -14.02 12.15 -15.54
CA PRO A 14 -12.87 11.50 -14.90
C PRO A 14 -12.12 10.54 -15.83
N LEU A 15 -12.82 9.85 -16.72
CA LEU A 15 -12.18 8.92 -17.66
C LEU A 15 -11.34 9.67 -18.68
N LYS A 16 -11.87 10.74 -19.28
CA LYS A 16 -11.12 11.59 -20.21
C LYS A 16 -9.90 12.22 -19.53
N ALA A 17 -10.05 12.73 -18.32
CA ALA A 17 -8.94 13.30 -17.55
C ALA A 17 -7.85 12.25 -17.23
N LEU A 18 -8.25 11.02 -16.95
CA LEU A 18 -7.31 9.90 -16.75
C LEU A 18 -6.61 9.52 -18.05
N GLU A 19 -7.34 9.43 -19.17
CA GLU A 19 -6.80 9.13 -20.49
C GLU A 19 -5.77 10.17 -20.93
N GLU A 20 -6.09 11.45 -20.82
CA GLU A 20 -5.18 12.54 -21.18
C GLU A 20 -3.89 12.53 -20.35
N ARG A 21 -3.98 12.19 -19.07
CA ARG A 21 -2.84 12.19 -18.15
C ARG A 21 -2.03 10.91 -18.18
N ASN A 22 -2.68 9.77 -18.26
CA ASN A 22 -2.05 8.45 -18.23
C ASN A 22 -2.67 7.51 -19.29
N PRO A 23 -2.40 7.79 -20.58
CA PRO A 23 -3.00 7.04 -21.68
C PRO A 23 -2.67 5.54 -21.64
N SER A 24 -1.48 5.18 -21.16
CA SER A 24 -1.07 3.77 -21.05
C SER A 24 -1.87 3.02 -20.00
N TYR A 25 -2.13 3.65 -18.85
CA TYR A 25 -2.97 3.07 -17.80
C TYR A 25 -4.43 2.96 -18.27
N TYR A 26 -4.96 4.02 -18.87
CA TYR A 26 -6.30 4.04 -19.43
C TYR A 26 -6.48 2.93 -20.47
N ALA A 27 -5.61 2.86 -21.47
CA ALA A 27 -5.70 1.85 -22.53
C ALA A 27 -5.62 0.40 -22.00
N ARG A 28 -4.90 0.18 -20.89
CA ARG A 28 -4.78 -1.15 -20.27
C ARG A 28 -6.07 -1.62 -19.61
N TYR A 29 -6.88 -0.69 -19.08
CA TYR A 29 -8.04 -1.05 -18.25
C TYR A 29 -9.38 -0.58 -18.80
N ALA A 30 -9.42 0.21 -19.87
CA ALA A 30 -10.65 0.63 -20.52
C ALA A 30 -11.39 -0.57 -21.13
N GLY A 31 -12.66 -0.73 -20.73
CA GLY A 31 -13.50 -1.83 -21.20
C GLY A 31 -13.14 -3.23 -20.67
N VAL A 32 -12.22 -3.32 -19.71
CA VAL A 32 -11.85 -4.59 -19.09
C VAL A 32 -12.85 -4.93 -17.99
N GLU A 33 -13.53 -6.06 -18.13
CA GLU A 33 -14.33 -6.65 -17.04
C GLU A 33 -13.39 -7.28 -16.00
N ASP A 34 -13.69 -7.02 -14.73
CA ASP A 34 -12.87 -7.49 -13.60
C ASP A 34 -13.72 -8.36 -12.67
N GLU A 35 -13.33 -9.60 -12.45
CA GLU A 35 -14.07 -10.56 -11.59
C GLU A 35 -14.13 -10.12 -10.12
N PHE A 36 -13.24 -9.20 -9.70
CA PHE A 36 -13.20 -8.66 -8.34
C PHE A 36 -13.87 -7.28 -8.22
N GLY A 37 -14.53 -6.82 -9.30
CA GLY A 37 -15.34 -5.59 -9.27
C GLY A 37 -14.57 -4.29 -9.48
N PHE A 38 -13.31 -4.32 -9.97
CA PHE A 38 -12.60 -3.07 -10.31
C PHE A 38 -13.35 -2.30 -11.39
N ASN A 39 -13.56 -1.01 -11.13
CA ASN A 39 -14.21 -0.08 -12.03
C ASN A 39 -13.29 1.09 -12.34
N LEU A 40 -12.89 1.22 -13.62
CA LEU A 40 -11.97 2.28 -14.04
C LEU A 40 -12.54 3.69 -13.82
N GLU A 41 -13.85 3.86 -13.98
CA GLU A 41 -14.49 5.17 -13.78
C GLU A 41 -14.45 5.58 -12.31
N THR A 42 -14.75 4.66 -11.38
CA THR A 42 -14.63 4.91 -9.94
C THR A 42 -13.18 5.21 -9.55
N PHE A 43 -12.22 4.43 -10.07
CA PHE A 43 -10.81 4.73 -9.86
C PHE A 43 -10.45 6.14 -10.36
N ALA A 44 -10.87 6.51 -11.58
CA ALA A 44 -10.61 7.81 -12.18
C ALA A 44 -11.23 8.97 -11.39
N LYS A 45 -12.40 8.77 -10.74
CA LYS A 45 -13.02 9.78 -9.86
C LYS A 45 -12.19 10.05 -8.60
N TRP A 46 -11.55 9.03 -8.02
CA TRP A 46 -10.78 9.16 -6.79
C TRP A 46 -9.30 9.47 -7.02
N GLU A 47 -8.77 9.16 -8.19
CA GLU A 47 -7.38 9.37 -8.53
C GLU A 47 -6.89 10.82 -8.31
N PRO A 48 -7.65 11.89 -8.66
CA PRO A 48 -7.19 13.25 -8.39
C PRO A 48 -6.99 13.56 -6.90
N VAL A 49 -7.77 12.94 -6.02
CA VAL A 49 -7.64 13.10 -4.56
C VAL A 49 -6.38 12.39 -4.06
N PHE A 50 -6.18 11.14 -4.47
CA PHE A 50 -4.98 10.38 -4.09
C PHE A 50 -3.71 10.99 -4.70
N ARG A 51 -3.78 11.52 -5.91
CA ARG A 51 -2.69 12.24 -6.55
C ARG A 51 -2.34 13.52 -5.80
N PHE A 52 -3.32 14.30 -5.37
CA PHE A 52 -3.07 15.46 -4.50
C PHE A 52 -2.38 15.03 -3.20
N CYS A 53 -2.85 13.96 -2.56
CA CYS A 53 -2.19 13.43 -1.37
C CYS A 53 -0.73 13.03 -1.68
N TYR A 54 -0.50 12.38 -2.79
CA TYR A 54 0.82 11.90 -3.21
C TYR A 54 1.78 13.04 -3.52
N GLU A 55 1.39 13.98 -4.40
CA GLU A 55 2.29 15.02 -4.94
C GLU A 55 2.45 16.21 -3.99
N GLU A 56 1.35 16.70 -3.38
CA GLU A 56 1.33 17.97 -2.67
C GLU A 56 1.32 17.79 -1.14
N HIS A 57 0.44 16.93 -0.64
CA HIS A 57 0.24 16.80 0.81
C HIS A 57 1.38 16.04 1.47
N PHE A 58 1.64 14.82 1.01
CA PHE A 58 2.72 13.97 1.53
C PHE A 58 4.06 14.17 0.82
N LYS A 59 4.05 14.70 -0.41
CA LYS A 59 5.24 14.87 -1.26
C LYS A 59 6.05 13.57 -1.31
N VAL A 60 5.38 12.49 -1.69
CA VAL A 60 5.93 11.13 -1.67
C VAL A 60 7.14 11.05 -2.61
N ARG A 61 8.23 10.49 -2.11
CA ARG A 61 9.38 10.09 -2.92
C ARG A 61 9.46 8.59 -3.00
N VAL A 62 9.86 8.10 -4.16
CA VAL A 62 9.95 6.66 -4.44
C VAL A 62 11.32 6.35 -5.00
N ARG A 63 11.92 5.26 -4.51
CA ARG A 63 13.14 4.64 -5.04
C ARG A 63 12.82 3.24 -5.51
N GLY A 64 13.43 2.78 -6.59
CA GLY A 64 13.32 1.41 -7.07
C GLY A 64 12.01 1.05 -7.73
N ILE A 65 11.25 2.02 -8.27
CA ILE A 65 9.99 1.76 -8.98
C ILE A 65 10.19 0.82 -10.17
N GLU A 66 11.37 0.88 -10.80
CA GLU A 66 11.80 0.04 -11.90
C GLU A 66 12.00 -1.44 -11.52
N ASN A 67 12.06 -1.75 -10.22
CA ASN A 67 12.13 -3.12 -9.72
C ASN A 67 10.80 -3.87 -9.83
N ILE A 68 9.70 -3.16 -10.04
CA ILE A 68 8.39 -3.79 -10.27
C ILE A 68 8.32 -4.22 -11.74
N PRO A 69 7.97 -5.49 -12.04
CA PRO A 69 7.93 -5.98 -13.41
C PRO A 69 6.80 -5.31 -14.21
N SER A 70 7.07 -4.97 -15.46
CA SER A 70 6.10 -4.39 -16.39
C SER A 70 4.96 -5.34 -16.72
N GLU A 71 5.20 -6.65 -16.65
CA GLU A 71 4.26 -7.72 -16.94
C GLU A 71 4.42 -8.90 -15.99
N GLY A 72 3.42 -9.78 -15.97
CA GLY A 72 3.40 -10.96 -15.11
C GLY A 72 3.09 -10.65 -13.65
N ALA A 73 2.87 -11.69 -12.87
CA ALA A 73 2.54 -11.55 -11.46
C ALA A 73 3.77 -11.27 -10.60
N ALA A 74 3.58 -10.49 -9.54
CA ALA A 74 4.55 -10.29 -8.47
C ALA A 74 3.81 -9.95 -7.17
N LEU A 75 4.45 -10.28 -6.02
CA LEU A 75 3.92 -9.96 -4.70
C LEU A 75 4.72 -8.81 -4.09
N LEU A 76 4.07 -7.66 -3.88
CA LEU A 76 4.63 -6.53 -3.15
C LEU A 76 4.39 -6.74 -1.65
N ILE A 77 5.45 -6.82 -0.88
CA ILE A 77 5.40 -7.15 0.55
C ILE A 77 5.89 -5.94 1.34
N GLY A 78 4.99 -5.28 2.06
CA GLY A 78 5.31 -4.05 2.78
C GLY A 78 5.07 -4.10 4.29
N ASN A 79 5.66 -3.15 5.01
CA ASN A 79 5.22 -2.81 6.36
C ASN A 79 3.88 -2.09 6.27
N HIS A 80 2.94 -2.47 7.13
CA HIS A 80 1.65 -1.77 7.22
C HIS A 80 1.76 -0.60 8.18
N SER A 81 1.30 0.57 7.75
CA SER A 81 1.49 1.80 8.50
C SER A 81 0.28 2.72 8.47
N GLY A 82 0.04 3.36 9.63
CA GLY A 82 -1.05 4.31 9.79
C GLY A 82 -2.42 3.67 10.08
N LEU A 83 -3.39 4.50 10.50
CA LEU A 83 -4.76 4.06 10.81
C LEU A 83 -5.63 3.86 9.57
N LEU A 84 -5.32 4.55 8.50
CA LEU A 84 -5.95 4.38 7.19
C LEU A 84 -4.94 3.76 6.22
N PRO A 85 -5.37 2.87 5.32
CA PRO A 85 -4.48 2.15 4.40
C PRO A 85 -4.02 3.04 3.22
N LEU A 86 -3.50 4.23 3.54
CA LEU A 86 -2.99 5.16 2.53
C LEU A 86 -1.66 4.73 1.92
N ASP A 87 -0.94 3.83 2.58
CA ASP A 87 0.28 3.20 2.07
C ASP A 87 0.05 2.50 0.72
N GLY A 88 -0.99 1.70 0.62
CA GLY A 88 -1.39 1.07 -0.64
C GLY A 88 -1.77 2.10 -1.73
N ALA A 89 -2.52 3.14 -1.35
CA ALA A 89 -2.89 4.20 -2.28
C ALA A 89 -1.65 4.96 -2.80
N MET A 90 -0.67 5.26 -1.93
CA MET A 90 0.56 5.96 -2.33
C MET A 90 1.44 5.09 -3.25
N ILE A 91 1.53 3.79 -3.02
CA ILE A 91 2.23 2.87 -3.93
C ILE A 91 1.50 2.76 -5.28
N THR A 92 0.15 2.73 -5.28
CA THR A 92 -0.66 2.75 -6.51
C THR A 92 -0.41 4.04 -7.30
N MET A 93 -0.33 5.20 -6.64
CA MET A 93 0.00 6.46 -7.30
C MET A 93 1.44 6.47 -7.83
N ALA A 94 2.39 5.89 -7.10
CA ALA A 94 3.76 5.73 -7.58
C ALA A 94 3.82 4.90 -8.88
N MET A 95 3.09 3.78 -8.92
CA MET A 95 2.98 2.93 -10.11
C MET A 95 2.35 3.67 -11.29
N SER A 96 1.27 4.42 -11.03
CA SER A 96 0.58 5.19 -12.06
C SER A 96 1.45 6.32 -12.62
N ASN A 97 2.22 7.02 -11.76
CA ASN A 97 2.90 8.26 -12.14
C ASN A 97 4.34 8.04 -12.64
N HIS A 98 5.03 7.00 -12.18
CA HIS A 98 6.48 6.87 -12.38
C HIS A 98 6.91 5.57 -13.06
N HIS A 99 6.07 4.53 -13.06
CA HIS A 99 6.44 3.27 -13.71
C HIS A 99 6.30 3.37 -15.23
N PRO A 100 7.29 2.92 -16.03
CA PRO A 100 7.25 3.02 -17.50
C PRO A 100 6.09 2.23 -18.14
N ALA A 101 5.62 1.18 -17.45
CA ALA A 101 4.41 0.42 -17.81
C ALA A 101 3.43 0.45 -16.65
N PRO A 102 2.59 1.50 -16.52
CA PRO A 102 1.71 1.66 -15.38
C PRO A 102 0.74 0.48 -15.21
N ARG A 103 0.66 -0.03 -13.97
CA ARG A 103 -0.18 -1.17 -13.60
C ARG A 103 -0.89 -0.90 -12.28
N ARG A 104 -2.09 -1.45 -12.14
CA ARG A 104 -2.78 -1.46 -10.83
C ARG A 104 -2.09 -2.43 -9.87
N VAL A 105 -2.14 -2.10 -8.59
CA VAL A 105 -1.73 -3.00 -7.51
C VAL A 105 -2.98 -3.44 -6.77
N ARG A 106 -3.18 -4.75 -6.64
CA ARG A 106 -4.36 -5.37 -6.01
C ARG A 106 -4.03 -5.67 -4.55
N TYR A 107 -4.46 -4.79 -3.64
CA TYR A 107 -4.20 -4.99 -2.22
C TYR A 107 -5.17 -5.99 -1.60
N MET A 108 -4.61 -6.91 -0.81
CA MET A 108 -5.37 -7.90 -0.05
C MET A 108 -5.85 -7.28 1.26
N ILE A 109 -7.15 -7.05 1.37
CA ILE A 109 -7.77 -6.35 2.51
C ILE A 109 -8.57 -7.34 3.38
N THR A 110 -8.52 -7.15 4.69
CA THR A 110 -9.19 -8.01 5.67
C THR A 110 -10.71 -7.85 5.63
N ASP A 111 -11.44 -8.92 6.01
CA ASP A 111 -12.90 -9.00 5.96
C ASP A 111 -13.62 -7.89 6.72
N TRP A 112 -13.02 -7.35 7.76
CA TRP A 112 -13.66 -6.30 8.54
C TRP A 112 -14.03 -5.07 7.70
N PHE A 113 -13.16 -4.61 6.82
CA PHE A 113 -13.45 -3.48 5.92
C PHE A 113 -14.55 -3.81 4.93
N PHE A 114 -14.62 -5.05 4.45
CA PHE A 114 -15.68 -5.51 3.54
C PHE A 114 -17.03 -5.69 4.24
N SER A 115 -17.08 -5.64 5.58
CA SER A 115 -18.33 -5.64 6.33
C SER A 115 -18.99 -4.26 6.48
N LEU A 116 -18.28 -3.19 6.09
CA LEU A 116 -18.76 -1.81 6.21
C LEU A 116 -19.57 -1.41 4.96
N PRO A 117 -20.87 -1.05 5.10
CA PRO A 117 -21.71 -0.67 3.96
C PRO A 117 -21.12 0.53 3.19
N GLY A 118 -21.15 0.44 1.86
CA GLY A 118 -20.60 1.46 0.96
C GLY A 118 -19.07 1.48 0.84
N ILE A 119 -18.36 1.12 1.90
CA ILE A 119 -16.89 1.01 1.87
C ILE A 119 -16.48 -0.24 1.09
N ASN A 120 -17.18 -1.36 1.25
CA ASN A 120 -16.90 -2.59 0.54
C ASN A 120 -16.96 -2.41 -0.98
N GLU A 121 -18.01 -1.79 -1.49
CA GLU A 121 -18.19 -1.52 -2.93
C GLU A 121 -17.08 -0.61 -3.45
N TRP A 122 -16.87 0.52 -2.76
CA TRP A 122 -15.80 1.45 -3.09
C TRP A 122 -14.40 0.79 -3.11
N MET A 123 -14.11 -0.08 -2.16
CA MET A 123 -12.82 -0.79 -2.12
C MET A 123 -12.66 -1.76 -3.30
N MET A 124 -13.70 -2.53 -3.64
CA MET A 124 -13.67 -3.40 -4.81
C MET A 124 -13.52 -2.60 -6.10
N GLU A 125 -14.31 -1.54 -6.28
CA GLU A 125 -14.28 -0.69 -7.46
C GLU A 125 -12.94 0.05 -7.62
N THR A 126 -12.25 0.37 -6.52
CA THR A 126 -10.89 0.94 -6.57
C THR A 126 -9.77 -0.09 -6.66
N GLY A 127 -10.12 -1.38 -6.75
CA GLY A 127 -9.20 -2.46 -7.06
C GLY A 127 -8.72 -3.29 -5.87
N GLN A 128 -9.27 -3.07 -4.66
CA GLN A 128 -8.94 -3.89 -3.50
C GLN A 128 -9.65 -5.24 -3.55
N VAL A 129 -9.04 -6.27 -2.97
CA VAL A 129 -9.57 -7.62 -3.00
C VAL A 129 -9.59 -8.22 -1.60
N ARG A 130 -10.64 -8.98 -1.27
CA ARG A 130 -10.74 -9.67 0.01
C ARG A 130 -9.57 -10.63 0.22
N ALA A 131 -8.92 -10.55 1.37
CA ALA A 131 -7.73 -11.31 1.72
C ALA A 131 -8.04 -12.79 2.01
N THR A 132 -8.24 -13.56 0.95
CA THR A 132 -8.32 -15.03 1.00
C THR A 132 -7.22 -15.65 0.15
N LEU A 133 -6.79 -16.87 0.50
CA LEU A 133 -5.78 -17.58 -0.29
C LEU A 133 -6.26 -17.89 -1.71
N GLU A 134 -7.56 -18.14 -1.87
CA GLU A 134 -8.18 -18.39 -3.17
C GLU A 134 -8.08 -17.14 -4.07
N ASN A 135 -8.48 -15.99 -3.56
CA ASN A 135 -8.40 -14.73 -4.31
C ASN A 135 -6.93 -14.36 -4.64
N ALA A 136 -6.01 -14.58 -3.69
CA ALA A 136 -4.60 -14.33 -3.94
C ALA A 136 -4.03 -15.21 -5.07
N ARG A 137 -4.42 -16.49 -5.12
CA ARG A 137 -4.08 -17.41 -6.22
C ARG A 137 -4.63 -16.95 -7.55
N LYS A 138 -5.92 -16.61 -7.61
CA LYS A 138 -6.56 -16.09 -8.83
C LYS A 138 -5.86 -14.85 -9.36
N LEU A 139 -5.56 -13.88 -8.50
CA LEU A 139 -4.83 -12.67 -8.89
C LEU A 139 -3.46 -12.98 -9.48
N VAL A 140 -2.71 -13.88 -8.85
CA VAL A 140 -1.40 -14.31 -9.35
C VAL A 140 -1.54 -15.07 -10.67
N ASP A 141 -2.50 -15.96 -10.77
CA ASP A 141 -2.78 -16.75 -12.00
C ASP A 141 -3.20 -15.84 -13.17
N ASN A 142 -3.85 -14.69 -12.87
CA ASN A 142 -4.20 -13.64 -13.84
C ASN A 142 -3.05 -12.67 -14.14
N GLY A 143 -1.85 -12.89 -13.60
CA GLY A 143 -0.68 -12.04 -13.85
C GLY A 143 -0.71 -10.69 -13.14
N GLU A 144 -1.51 -10.51 -12.08
CA GLU A 144 -1.66 -9.24 -11.37
C GLU A 144 -0.51 -8.95 -10.40
N LEU A 145 -0.29 -7.67 -10.12
CA LEU A 145 0.54 -7.23 -9.00
C LEU A 145 -0.29 -7.29 -7.72
N VAL A 146 0.15 -8.07 -6.74
CA VAL A 146 -0.60 -8.26 -5.49
C VAL A 146 0.15 -7.62 -4.33
N GLY A 147 -0.47 -6.64 -3.68
CA GLY A 147 0.06 -5.98 -2.50
C GLY A 147 -0.41 -6.69 -1.22
N ILE A 148 0.53 -7.04 -0.38
CA ILE A 148 0.28 -7.76 0.87
C ILE A 148 1.02 -7.08 2.02
N TYR A 149 0.30 -6.82 3.10
CA TYR A 149 0.85 -6.37 4.37
C TYR A 149 0.75 -7.52 5.38
N PRO A 150 1.83 -8.31 5.57
CA PRO A 150 1.74 -9.56 6.33
C PRO A 150 1.55 -9.38 7.84
N GLU A 151 1.67 -8.16 8.35
CA GLU A 151 1.30 -7.79 9.74
C GLU A 151 -0.21 -7.86 9.97
N GLY A 152 -1.00 -7.70 8.90
CA GLY A 152 -2.46 -7.62 8.96
C GLY A 152 -2.96 -6.44 9.81
N LEU A 153 -4.15 -6.56 10.38
CA LEU A 153 -4.77 -5.52 11.21
C LEU A 153 -3.91 -5.08 12.41
N ARG A 154 -3.00 -5.93 12.88
CA ARG A 154 -2.07 -5.56 13.98
C ARG A 154 -1.10 -4.47 13.56
N GLY A 155 -0.69 -4.45 12.30
CA GLY A 155 0.18 -3.41 11.74
C GLY A 155 -0.50 -2.03 11.73
N VAL A 156 -1.80 -1.99 11.40
CA VAL A 156 -2.61 -0.76 11.37
C VAL A 156 -2.86 -0.19 12.78
N GLY A 157 -3.14 -1.05 13.74
CA GLY A 157 -3.49 -0.65 15.11
C GLY A 157 -2.32 -0.28 16.02
N LYS A 158 -1.09 -0.16 15.52
CA LYS A 158 0.09 0.22 16.34
C LYS A 158 -0.09 1.57 17.02
N THR A 159 0.40 1.69 18.24
CA THR A 159 0.49 2.99 18.92
C THR A 159 1.68 3.80 18.38
N PHE A 160 1.67 5.11 18.58
CA PHE A 160 2.76 6.00 18.14
C PHE A 160 4.12 5.63 18.75
N LYS A 161 4.15 4.99 19.91
CA LYS A 161 5.38 4.46 20.52
C LYS A 161 5.95 3.26 19.76
N GLU A 162 5.09 2.50 19.08
CA GLU A 162 5.43 1.31 18.31
C GLU A 162 5.62 1.61 16.82
N ARG A 163 5.54 2.89 16.42
CA ARG A 163 5.70 3.28 15.02
C ARG A 163 7.00 2.74 14.44
N TYR A 164 6.95 2.33 13.18
CA TYR A 164 8.08 1.76 12.43
C TYR A 164 8.66 0.44 13.00
N ARG A 165 8.06 -0.12 14.05
CA ARG A 165 8.35 -1.48 14.47
C ARG A 165 7.47 -2.45 13.70
N ILE A 166 8.07 -3.29 12.87
CA ILE A 166 7.34 -4.32 12.13
C ILE A 166 6.99 -5.46 13.09
N LEU A 167 5.73 -5.87 13.07
CA LEU A 167 5.25 -7.05 13.81
C LEU A 167 5.51 -8.32 12.99
N ASP A 168 5.42 -9.48 13.64
CA ASP A 168 5.67 -10.77 13.00
C ASP A 168 4.82 -10.96 11.73
N PHE A 169 5.47 -11.24 10.64
CA PHE A 169 4.87 -11.52 9.35
C PHE A 169 4.22 -12.89 9.31
N HIS A 170 2.98 -12.94 8.84
CA HIS A 170 2.32 -14.21 8.53
C HIS A 170 2.93 -14.79 7.24
N PRO A 171 3.35 -16.08 7.22
CA PRO A 171 4.13 -16.64 6.10
C PRO A 171 3.32 -16.98 4.84
N GLY A 172 2.03 -16.68 4.79
CA GLY A 172 1.15 -17.04 3.67
C GLY A 172 1.60 -16.51 2.31
N PHE A 173 2.22 -15.33 2.27
CA PHE A 173 2.76 -14.75 1.05
C PHE A 173 3.97 -15.54 0.50
N VAL A 174 4.79 -16.13 1.38
CA VAL A 174 5.90 -17.00 0.99
C VAL A 174 5.37 -18.31 0.41
N GLN A 175 4.33 -18.88 1.05
CA GLN A 175 3.67 -20.08 0.53
C GLN A 175 3.15 -19.85 -0.89
N LEU A 176 2.46 -18.73 -1.12
CA LEU A 176 1.94 -18.35 -2.44
C LEU A 176 3.06 -18.15 -3.45
N ALA A 177 4.15 -17.44 -3.06
CA ALA A 177 5.29 -17.19 -3.94
C ALA A 177 5.97 -18.50 -4.39
N ILE A 178 6.19 -19.44 -3.47
CA ILE A 178 6.76 -20.75 -3.79
C ILE A 178 5.78 -21.57 -4.62
N GLU A 179 4.49 -21.59 -4.25
CA GLU A 179 3.47 -22.38 -4.96
C GLU A 179 3.30 -21.92 -6.41
N ARG A 180 3.33 -20.62 -6.66
CA ARG A 180 3.09 -20.02 -7.98
C ARG A 180 4.37 -19.59 -8.72
N GLN A 181 5.53 -19.77 -8.11
CA GLN A 181 6.84 -19.42 -8.69
C GLN A 181 6.92 -17.95 -9.11
N VAL A 182 6.35 -17.05 -8.30
CA VAL A 182 6.33 -15.60 -8.54
C VAL A 182 7.30 -14.87 -7.62
N PRO A 183 7.91 -13.75 -8.08
CA PRO A 183 8.86 -13.01 -7.28
C PRO A 183 8.17 -12.25 -6.12
N LEU A 184 8.91 -12.13 -5.02
CA LEU A 184 8.59 -11.24 -3.89
C LEU A 184 9.34 -9.93 -4.06
N ILE A 185 8.65 -8.80 -3.85
CA ILE A 185 9.24 -7.46 -3.93
C ILE A 185 9.03 -6.79 -2.57
N PRO A 186 10.06 -6.77 -1.70
CA PRO A 186 9.95 -6.06 -0.43
C PRO A 186 9.82 -4.56 -0.63
N VAL A 187 8.97 -3.91 0.17
CA VAL A 187 8.71 -2.47 0.12
C VAL A 187 8.79 -1.89 1.52
N ALA A 188 9.66 -0.92 1.71
CA ALA A 188 9.75 -0.16 2.96
C ALA A 188 9.09 1.21 2.79
N THR A 189 8.11 1.52 3.64
CA THR A 189 7.36 2.79 3.60
C THR A 189 7.53 3.57 4.89
N VAL A 190 8.07 4.80 4.81
CA VAL A 190 8.21 5.75 5.91
C VAL A 190 7.24 6.91 5.69
N GLY A 191 6.56 7.34 6.75
CA GLY A 191 5.61 8.44 6.78
C GLY A 191 4.22 8.03 7.28
N GLY A 192 3.75 6.85 6.91
CA GLY A 192 2.39 6.40 7.19
C GLY A 192 2.03 6.29 8.68
N ASP A 193 2.96 5.84 9.51
CA ASP A 193 2.71 5.72 10.97
C ASP A 193 2.52 7.06 11.70
N GLU A 194 2.85 8.17 11.04
CA GLU A 194 2.85 9.51 11.64
C GLU A 194 1.70 10.40 11.16
N ILE A 195 0.94 9.97 10.14
CA ILE A 195 -0.19 10.76 9.61
C ILE A 195 -1.36 10.86 10.58
N PHE A 196 -1.53 9.83 11.44
CA PHE A 196 -2.50 9.77 12.52
C PHE A 196 -1.83 9.23 13.78
N PRO A 197 -1.12 10.06 14.57
CA PRO A 197 -0.43 9.59 15.78
C PRO A 197 -1.42 8.97 16.76
N ASN A 198 -1.41 7.64 16.87
CA ASN A 198 -2.29 6.88 17.75
C ASN A 198 -1.65 6.76 19.13
N PHE A 199 -2.14 7.47 20.14
CA PHE A 199 -1.56 7.46 21.47
C PHE A 199 -1.96 6.25 22.27
N VAL A 200 -3.22 5.78 22.10
CA VAL A 200 -3.75 4.62 22.83
C VAL A 200 -4.91 3.98 22.05
N ASN A 201 -5.03 2.66 22.19
CA ASN A 201 -6.20 1.91 21.73
C ASN A 201 -7.11 1.56 22.91
N VAL A 202 -8.34 2.05 22.90
CA VAL A 202 -9.32 1.79 23.96
C VAL A 202 -10.04 0.47 23.66
N LYS A 203 -9.51 -0.62 24.22
CA LYS A 203 -10.01 -1.99 23.93
C LYS A 203 -11.50 -2.18 24.25
N THR A 204 -11.99 -1.61 25.34
CA THR A 204 -13.41 -1.72 25.74
C THR A 204 -14.32 -1.10 24.68
N LEU A 205 -13.98 0.10 24.19
CA LEU A 205 -14.76 0.76 23.14
C LEU A 205 -14.68 0.00 21.81
N ALA A 206 -13.49 -0.52 21.46
CA ALA A 206 -13.32 -1.34 20.28
C ALA A 206 -14.24 -2.57 20.30
N GLN A 207 -14.30 -3.28 21.43
CA GLN A 207 -15.18 -4.45 21.61
C GLN A 207 -16.66 -4.07 21.53
N MET A 208 -17.09 -3.00 22.21
CA MET A 208 -18.48 -2.52 22.17
C MET A 208 -18.93 -2.15 20.75
N LEU A 209 -18.05 -1.52 19.97
CA LEU A 209 -18.33 -1.06 18.60
C LEU A 209 -18.01 -2.12 17.53
N LYS A 210 -17.58 -3.32 17.93
CA LYS A 210 -17.15 -4.41 17.02
C LYS A 210 -16.06 -3.95 16.04
N MET A 211 -15.18 -3.05 16.48
CA MET A 211 -14.03 -2.56 15.75
C MET A 211 -12.79 -3.37 16.11
N PRO A 212 -11.82 -3.55 15.19
CA PRO A 212 -10.57 -4.24 15.48
C PRO A 212 -9.71 -3.49 16.53
N PHE A 213 -9.80 -2.18 16.54
CA PHE A 213 -9.18 -1.28 17.51
C PHE A 213 -9.96 0.04 17.55
N PHE A 214 -9.88 0.77 18.67
CA PHE A 214 -10.43 2.12 18.79
C PHE A 214 -9.29 3.07 19.15
N PRO A 215 -8.74 3.80 18.14
CA PRO A 215 -7.59 4.65 18.36
C PRO A 215 -7.99 5.97 19.01
N VAL A 216 -7.06 6.55 19.75
CA VAL A 216 -7.16 7.94 20.23
C VAL A 216 -6.00 8.72 19.62
N THR A 217 -6.34 9.67 18.75
CA THR A 217 -5.38 10.53 18.07
C THR A 217 -5.63 12.01 18.46
N PRO A 218 -4.80 12.96 18.04
CA PRO A 218 -5.10 14.38 18.23
C PRO A 218 -6.42 14.84 17.58
N ALA A 219 -6.86 14.17 16.53
CA ALA A 219 -8.08 14.51 15.80
C ALA A 219 -9.26 13.60 16.16
N PHE A 220 -9.07 12.28 16.18
CA PHE A 220 -10.12 11.31 16.47
C PHE A 220 -10.11 10.88 17.94
N PRO A 221 -11.25 10.85 18.66
CA PRO A 221 -12.63 11.12 18.19
C PRO A 221 -13.09 12.58 18.41
N TRP A 222 -12.20 13.53 18.65
CA TRP A 222 -12.52 14.87 19.14
C TRP A 222 -13.06 15.83 18.09
N LEU A 223 -12.58 15.74 16.85
CA LEU A 223 -13.05 16.58 15.77
C LEU A 223 -14.29 15.97 15.08
N PRO A 224 -15.21 16.81 14.55
CA PRO A 224 -16.36 16.30 13.82
C PRO A 224 -15.93 15.68 12.47
N PHE A 225 -16.77 14.77 11.95
CA PHE A 225 -16.63 14.25 10.59
C PHE A 225 -16.76 15.40 9.56
N PRO A 226 -15.92 15.48 8.52
CA PRO A 226 -14.80 14.57 8.17
C PRO A 226 -13.43 15.00 8.73
N LEU A 227 -13.33 16.08 9.49
CA LEU A 227 -12.07 16.69 9.94
C LEU A 227 -11.17 15.70 10.73
N MET A 228 -11.79 14.78 11.48
CA MET A 228 -11.07 13.77 12.24
C MET A 228 -10.24 12.78 11.37
N PHE A 229 -10.52 12.73 10.07
CA PHE A 229 -9.82 11.88 9.11
C PHE A 229 -8.85 12.61 8.19
N ILE A 230 -8.59 13.90 8.45
CA ILE A 230 -7.56 14.64 7.71
C ILE A 230 -6.17 14.22 8.22
N PRO A 231 -5.34 13.60 7.37
CA PRO A 231 -4.01 13.15 7.78
C PRO A 231 -3.06 14.33 7.95
N LEU A 232 -2.09 14.20 8.85
CA LEU A 232 -1.01 15.18 8.98
C LEU A 232 -0.14 15.21 7.70
N PRO A 233 0.41 16.36 7.30
CA PRO A 233 1.18 16.52 6.05
C PRO A 233 2.62 16.01 6.19
N VAL A 234 2.76 14.80 6.70
CA VAL A 234 4.03 14.08 6.86
C VAL A 234 4.62 13.76 5.49
N LYS A 235 5.93 13.88 5.34
CA LYS A 235 6.63 13.57 4.08
C LYS A 235 7.01 12.10 4.02
N TRP A 236 6.73 11.48 2.86
CA TRP A 236 6.87 10.04 2.70
C TRP A 236 8.06 9.65 1.84
N MET A 237 8.63 8.49 2.18
CA MET A 237 9.58 7.77 1.34
C MET A 237 9.11 6.33 1.18
N ILE A 238 9.06 5.87 -0.05
CA ILE A 238 8.78 4.47 -0.43
C ILE A 238 10.04 3.93 -1.10
N ASN A 239 10.61 2.86 -0.54
CA ASN A 239 11.75 2.17 -1.13
C ASN A 239 11.34 0.76 -1.56
N ILE A 240 11.42 0.49 -2.86
CA ILE A 240 11.03 -0.76 -3.50
C ILE A 240 12.30 -1.54 -3.80
N HIS A 241 12.46 -2.68 -3.15
CA HIS A 241 13.66 -3.51 -3.28
C HIS A 241 13.66 -4.32 -4.59
N LYS A 242 14.81 -4.87 -4.93
CA LYS A 242 14.93 -5.81 -6.05
C LYS A 242 14.06 -7.04 -5.82
N PRO A 243 13.47 -7.62 -6.89
CA PRO A 243 12.69 -8.84 -6.80
C PRO A 243 13.52 -10.02 -6.25
N ILE A 244 12.92 -10.74 -5.31
CA ILE A 244 13.48 -11.97 -4.74
C ILE A 244 12.77 -13.15 -5.39
N LYS A 245 13.48 -13.95 -6.15
CA LYS A 245 12.99 -15.24 -6.65
C LYS A 245 13.34 -16.32 -5.64
N LEU A 246 12.34 -17.13 -5.25
CA LEU A 246 12.51 -18.23 -4.34
C LEU A 246 12.78 -19.51 -5.15
N ASP A 247 14.02 -19.98 -5.15
CA ASP A 247 14.42 -21.18 -5.88
C ASP A 247 14.12 -22.46 -5.06
N TYR A 248 12.82 -22.70 -4.86
CA TYR A 248 12.30 -23.89 -4.19
C TYR A 248 11.20 -24.53 -5.07
N PRO A 249 11.13 -25.88 -5.14
CA PRO A 249 10.07 -26.52 -5.85
C PRO A 249 8.70 -26.26 -5.19
N PRO A 250 7.57 -26.23 -5.95
CA PRO A 250 6.25 -25.86 -5.44
C PRO A 250 5.78 -26.63 -4.20
N GLU A 251 6.20 -27.89 -4.05
CA GLU A 251 5.87 -28.74 -2.91
C GLU A 251 6.38 -28.19 -1.58
N LYS A 252 7.47 -27.41 -1.63
CA LYS A 252 8.05 -26.73 -0.46
C LYS A 252 7.17 -25.61 0.10
N ALA A 253 6.14 -25.16 -0.62
CA ALA A 253 5.11 -24.25 -0.10
C ALA A 253 4.41 -24.80 1.16
N ARG A 254 4.37 -26.13 1.34
CA ARG A 254 3.79 -26.80 2.52
C ARG A 254 4.72 -26.87 3.73
N ASP A 255 6.00 -26.57 3.54
CA ASP A 255 7.00 -26.54 4.62
C ASP A 255 6.85 -25.24 5.46
N LYS A 256 6.04 -25.33 6.51
CA LYS A 256 5.74 -24.20 7.39
C LYS A 256 6.99 -23.59 8.03
N LYS A 257 8.00 -24.42 8.36
CA LYS A 257 9.24 -23.93 8.98
C LYS A 257 10.07 -23.12 7.99
N LEU A 258 10.20 -23.62 6.77
CA LEU A 258 10.86 -22.89 5.68
C LEU A 258 10.17 -21.57 5.38
N CYS A 259 8.84 -21.59 5.17
CA CYS A 259 8.08 -20.39 4.87
C CYS A 259 8.17 -19.34 5.99
N LEU A 260 8.12 -19.75 7.25
CA LEU A 260 8.28 -18.84 8.39
C LEU A 260 9.70 -18.26 8.47
N LYS A 261 10.73 -19.06 8.17
CA LYS A 261 12.11 -18.59 8.12
C LYS A 261 12.27 -17.48 7.07
N ILE A 262 11.83 -17.73 5.83
CA ILE A 262 11.90 -16.75 4.74
C ILE A 262 11.08 -15.49 5.07
N ALA A 263 9.90 -15.63 5.64
CA ALA A 263 9.06 -14.48 6.05
C ALA A 263 9.79 -13.59 7.07
N ARG A 264 10.52 -14.17 8.03
CA ARG A 264 11.32 -13.42 9.01
C ARG A 264 12.53 -12.75 8.38
N GLU A 265 13.18 -13.38 7.42
CA GLU A 265 14.30 -12.77 6.68
C GLU A 265 13.84 -11.53 5.93
N ILE A 266 12.72 -11.61 5.20
CA ILE A 266 12.12 -10.48 4.49
C ILE A 266 11.68 -9.38 5.47
N GLN A 267 11.03 -9.75 6.58
CA GLN A 267 10.66 -8.81 7.65
C GLN A 267 11.89 -8.07 8.20
N TYR A 268 12.97 -8.77 8.45
CA TYR A 268 14.22 -8.20 8.95
C TYR A 268 14.83 -7.22 7.94
N ASP A 269 14.83 -7.56 6.67
CA ASP A 269 15.37 -6.70 5.60
C ASP A 269 14.56 -5.41 5.46
N ILE A 270 13.22 -5.49 5.49
CA ILE A 270 12.35 -4.29 5.48
C ILE A 270 12.58 -3.46 6.75
N GLN A 271 12.68 -4.09 7.93
CA GLN A 271 12.94 -3.37 9.19
C GLN A 271 14.30 -2.65 9.18
N ARG A 272 15.32 -3.30 8.65
CA ARG A 272 16.65 -2.71 8.50
C ARG A 272 16.60 -1.49 7.58
N ASP A 273 15.87 -1.58 6.48
CA ASP A 273 15.72 -0.49 5.53
C ASP A 273 14.90 0.68 6.13
N LEU A 274 13.81 0.39 6.83
CA LEU A 274 13.07 1.41 7.58
C LEU A 274 13.97 2.18 8.55
N ASN A 275 14.81 1.45 9.30
CA ASN A 275 15.75 2.07 10.24
C ASN A 275 16.78 2.96 9.52
N ARG A 276 17.23 2.57 8.32
CA ARG A 276 18.11 3.36 7.46
C ARG A 276 17.41 4.62 6.97
N LEU A 277 16.23 4.50 6.38
CA LEU A 277 15.45 5.62 5.88
C LEU A 277 15.12 6.63 6.99
N LEU A 278 14.79 6.16 8.18
CA LEU A 278 14.54 7.04 9.34
C LEU A 278 15.78 7.83 9.77
N LYS A 279 16.99 7.26 9.61
CA LYS A 279 18.25 7.99 9.87
C LYS A 279 18.56 9.00 8.77
N GLU A 280 18.22 8.72 7.53
CA GLU A 280 18.39 9.65 6.40
C GLU A 280 17.42 10.83 6.49
N ARG A 281 16.25 10.64 7.09
CA ARG A 281 15.20 11.66 7.18
C ARG A 281 15.59 12.80 8.11
N LYS A 282 15.67 14.02 7.56
CA LYS A 282 16.01 15.24 8.33
C LYS A 282 14.88 15.66 9.28
N SER A 283 13.62 15.53 8.84
CA SER A 283 12.42 15.93 9.60
C SER A 283 11.19 15.22 9.09
N VAL A 284 10.17 15.10 9.92
CA VAL A 284 8.85 14.53 9.56
C VAL A 284 8.14 15.41 8.49
N PHE A 285 8.32 16.71 8.53
CA PHE A 285 7.64 17.68 7.68
C PHE A 285 8.51 18.25 6.55
N THR A 286 9.80 17.95 6.53
CA THR A 286 10.71 18.38 5.46
C THR A 286 10.68 17.35 4.33
N ALA A 287 10.44 17.81 3.09
CA ALA A 287 10.48 16.93 1.93
C ALA A 287 11.88 16.31 1.75
N TRP A 288 11.92 15.08 1.29
CA TRP A 288 13.15 14.41 0.88
C TRP A 288 13.76 15.15 -0.31
N THR A 289 15.07 15.39 -0.30
CA THR A 289 15.80 16.10 -1.36
C THR A 289 16.39 15.11 -2.36
N ASP A 290 16.76 15.58 -3.55
CA ASP A 290 17.37 14.74 -4.57
C ASP A 290 18.78 14.28 -4.17
N ASP A 291 19.47 15.02 -3.29
CA ASP A 291 20.72 14.57 -2.64
C ASP A 291 20.52 13.33 -1.77
N ASP A 292 19.30 13.13 -1.26
CA ASP A 292 18.92 11.92 -0.53
C ASP A 292 18.74 10.70 -1.48
N ASN A 293 18.69 10.89 -2.82
CA ASN A 293 18.68 9.84 -3.84
C ASN A 293 20.08 9.33 -4.22
N GLY A 294 21.15 10.07 -3.90
CA GLY A 294 22.48 9.89 -4.46
C GLY A 294 23.44 8.94 -3.73
N ARG A 295 23.00 8.26 -2.68
CA ARG A 295 23.84 7.22 -2.03
C ARG A 295 23.35 5.83 -2.37
N SER A 296 23.46 5.44 -3.64
CA SER A 296 23.61 4.04 -3.98
C SER A 296 24.98 3.61 -3.45
N GLU A 297 25.00 2.96 -2.32
CA GLU A 297 26.20 2.17 -1.97
C GLU A 297 26.33 1.07 -3.02
N THR A 298 27.30 1.21 -3.91
CA THR A 298 27.94 0.10 -4.60
C THR A 298 28.59 -0.80 -3.55
N PRO A 299 28.69 -2.09 -3.79
CA PRO A 299 28.82 -3.19 -2.82
C PRO A 299 30.04 -3.13 -1.92
#